data_62a81d9bb0795cfd06f9361c0c5c7985
#
_entry.id   62a81d9bb0795cfd06f9361c0c5c7985
#
_cell.length_a   1.000
_cell.length_b   1.000
_cell.length_c   1.000
_cell.angle_alpha   90.00
_cell.angle_beta   90.00
_cell.angle_gamma   90.00
#
_symmetry.space_group_name_H-M   'P 1'
#
loop_
_entity.id
_entity.type
_entity.pdbx_description
1 polymer ?
#
loop_
_entity_poly.entity_id
_entity_poly.type
_entity_poly.pdbx_seq_one_letter_code
_entity_poly.pdbx_strand_id
1 'polypeptide(L)'
;MDKVSKLSEEEVNERLEALLEMVLMRLEEPDPGRAIRTFQSVNDRGVPLLLLDKLKSFLIYYSNTFCDGKRGLDQFINNHFGEIFKIFAKIKKSDHISSVGGPKFDEGDIFRYHAGSQRFDGIEFLGHYRTSTDSTYEKLKNKLKEIKKSKLESFIQSYVSDLKNFYQAFLDLLSEIDTNPTTLKVMLINRINPLFFNSLIRLKINNELDDETLKLFAKTDIVFFKATRNIESKAYNLIHAYLKKGKEGLKSEMIAQCRDDIKLAPSNLVKYAFNLSCFHYIFFEKNCQEMGLDDLKKLIPGKQFSLDIEHIIPINLLKLDNEIEIQKLGFEDKKDLENYTDTYGNLISLEKPLNSKASDKDLYEKDEIYKSSEIPFNRRFNVKGFNKKVLIERNNEMEKWLINTFFKDFAAH
;
A
#
# COMPACT_ATOMS: atom_id res chain seq x y z
N MET A 1 20.96 7.47 -16.66
CA MET A 1 21.80 7.47 -17.86
C MET A 1 21.06 7.83 -19.16
N ASP A 2 19.73 7.84 -19.19
CA ASP A 2 18.96 8.03 -20.45
C ASP A 2 18.76 9.47 -20.97
N LYS A 3 19.18 10.49 -20.24
CA LYS A 3 19.06 11.87 -20.74
C LYS A 3 20.25 12.34 -21.57
N VAL A 4 21.43 11.78 -21.33
CA VAL A 4 22.66 12.17 -22.05
C VAL A 4 22.73 11.53 -23.42
N SER A 5 22.20 10.32 -23.60
CA SER A 5 22.17 9.60 -24.88
C SER A 5 21.25 10.22 -25.93
N LYS A 6 20.44 11.22 -25.56
CA LYS A 6 19.49 11.95 -26.44
C LYS A 6 19.95 13.37 -26.81
N LEU A 7 21.13 13.78 -26.34
CA LEU A 7 21.67 15.09 -26.63
C LEU A 7 22.44 15.08 -27.95
N SER A 8 22.36 16.14 -28.71
CA SER A 8 23.24 16.36 -29.85
C SER A 8 24.69 16.58 -29.42
N GLU A 9 25.62 16.37 -30.31
CA GLU A 9 27.07 16.61 -30.04
C GLU A 9 27.34 18.07 -29.61
N GLU A 10 26.60 19.02 -30.17
CA GLU A 10 26.66 20.44 -29.85
C GLU A 10 26.16 20.70 -28.41
N GLU A 11 25.02 20.13 -28.00
CA GLU A 11 24.48 20.22 -26.63
C GLU A 11 25.42 19.57 -25.60
N VAL A 12 26.12 18.49 -25.98
CA VAL A 12 27.11 17.85 -25.10
C VAL A 12 28.30 18.75 -24.91
N ASN A 13 28.79 19.38 -25.98
CA ASN A 13 29.94 20.29 -25.92
C ASN A 13 29.62 21.56 -25.13
N GLU A 14 28.46 22.19 -25.34
CA GLU A 14 28.02 23.34 -24.54
C GLU A 14 27.98 23.02 -23.04
N ARG A 15 27.46 21.84 -22.68
CA ARG A 15 27.44 21.43 -21.28
C ARG A 15 28.80 21.10 -20.71
N LEU A 16 29.70 20.59 -21.53
CA LEU A 16 31.10 20.33 -21.15
C LEU A 16 31.84 21.64 -20.89
N GLU A 17 31.67 22.62 -21.76
CA GLU A 17 32.23 23.97 -21.59
C GLU A 17 31.70 24.63 -20.33
N ALA A 18 30.38 24.60 -20.11
CA ALA A 18 29.76 25.12 -18.88
C ALA A 18 30.28 24.43 -17.61
N LEU A 19 30.60 23.13 -17.67
CA LEU A 19 31.21 22.39 -16.56
C LEU A 19 32.69 22.80 -16.34
N LEU A 20 33.42 23.06 -17.39
CA LEU A 20 34.83 23.50 -17.32
C LEU A 20 34.97 24.94 -16.81
N GLU A 21 33.96 25.79 -17.07
CA GLU A 21 33.93 27.18 -16.58
C GLU A 21 33.36 27.31 -15.16
N MET A 22 32.86 26.21 -14.57
CA MET A 22 32.31 26.24 -13.20
C MET A 22 33.39 26.65 -12.19
N VAL A 23 33.13 27.72 -11.45
CA VAL A 23 33.94 28.12 -10.29
C VAL A 23 33.61 27.19 -9.11
N LEU A 24 34.54 26.35 -8.72
CA LEU A 24 34.41 25.46 -7.56
C LEU A 24 35.02 26.14 -6.33
N MET A 25 34.23 26.28 -5.29
CA MET A 25 34.71 26.69 -3.98
C MET A 25 35.03 25.42 -3.16
N ARG A 26 36.30 25.25 -2.81
CA ARG A 26 36.76 24.19 -1.91
C ARG A 26 36.83 24.75 -0.49
N LEU A 27 36.02 24.19 0.39
CA LEU A 27 36.05 24.49 1.83
C LEU A 27 36.71 23.31 2.55
N GLU A 28 37.84 23.56 3.21
CA GLU A 28 38.50 22.57 4.04
C GLU A 28 38.21 22.87 5.50
N GLU A 29 37.58 21.93 6.19
CA GLU A 29 37.31 22.01 7.61
C GLU A 29 37.89 20.75 8.28
N PRO A 30 38.95 20.89 9.09
CA PRO A 30 39.59 19.75 9.74
C PRO A 30 38.73 19.03 10.79
N ASP A 31 37.77 19.75 11.40
CA ASP A 31 36.88 19.20 12.37
C ASP A 31 35.67 18.58 11.66
N PRO A 32 35.46 17.23 11.72
CA PRO A 32 34.34 16.57 11.03
C PRO A 32 32.98 17.09 11.49
N GLY A 33 32.85 17.46 12.75
CA GLY A 33 31.60 17.99 13.30
C GLY A 33 31.26 19.38 12.75
N ARG A 34 32.29 20.24 12.56
CA ARG A 34 32.10 21.56 11.90
C ARG A 34 31.85 21.36 10.40
N ALA A 35 32.61 20.50 9.74
CA ALA A 35 32.41 20.20 8.32
C ALA A 35 30.95 19.82 8.00
N ILE A 36 30.37 18.95 8.79
CA ILE A 36 28.96 18.52 8.61
C ILE A 36 28.00 19.67 8.85
N ARG A 37 28.21 20.50 9.91
CA ARG A 37 27.34 21.66 10.17
C ARG A 37 27.44 22.69 9.05
N THR A 38 28.64 22.95 8.56
CA THR A 38 28.86 23.87 7.43
C THR A 38 28.20 23.34 6.17
N PHE A 39 28.36 22.05 5.87
CA PHE A 39 27.70 21.38 4.75
C PHE A 39 26.18 21.47 4.84
N GLN A 40 25.59 21.20 6.00
CA GLN A 40 24.15 21.36 6.21
C GLN A 40 23.69 22.79 6.02
N SER A 41 24.40 23.76 6.60
CA SER A 41 24.06 25.20 6.49
C SER A 41 24.15 25.73 5.05
N VAL A 42 25.11 25.26 4.26
CA VAL A 42 25.24 25.62 2.84
C VAL A 42 24.09 25.02 2.02
N ASN A 43 23.74 23.77 2.28
CA ASN A 43 22.64 23.10 1.57
C ASN A 43 21.26 23.63 1.96
N ASP A 44 21.06 24.06 3.21
CA ASP A 44 19.80 24.71 3.65
C ASP A 44 19.51 26.03 2.91
N ARG A 45 20.55 26.65 2.31
CA ARG A 45 20.43 27.87 1.51
C ARG A 45 20.37 27.61 0.01
N GLY A 46 20.60 26.36 -0.43
CA GLY A 46 20.60 25.92 -1.81
C GLY A 46 19.52 24.90 -2.11
N VAL A 47 19.90 23.82 -2.80
CA VAL A 47 19.02 22.67 -3.01
C VAL A 47 18.94 21.88 -1.70
N PRO A 48 17.74 21.70 -1.10
CA PRO A 48 17.62 20.97 0.16
C PRO A 48 18.16 19.55 0.03
N LEU A 49 18.94 19.12 1.02
CA LEU A 49 19.37 17.72 1.13
C LEU A 49 18.17 16.80 1.23
N LEU A 50 18.26 15.66 0.56
CA LEU A 50 17.31 14.57 0.75
C LEU A 50 17.35 14.08 2.21
N LEU A 51 16.25 13.52 2.69
CA LEU A 51 16.14 13.04 4.07
C LEU A 51 17.23 12.03 4.43
N LEU A 52 17.51 11.07 3.55
CA LEU A 52 18.54 10.06 3.77
C LEU A 52 19.95 10.67 3.87
N ASP A 53 20.23 11.72 3.10
CA ASP A 53 21.52 12.45 3.20
C ASP A 53 21.63 13.21 4.53
N LYS A 54 20.55 13.86 4.96
CA LYS A 54 20.46 14.52 6.27
C LYS A 54 20.69 13.53 7.41
N LEU A 55 20.01 12.38 7.34
CA LEU A 55 20.09 11.32 8.35
C LEU A 55 21.50 10.72 8.41
N LYS A 56 22.09 10.39 7.26
CA LYS A 56 23.46 9.89 7.16
C LYS A 56 24.47 10.86 7.77
N SER A 57 24.43 12.12 7.35
CA SER A 57 25.33 13.16 7.84
C SER A 57 25.20 13.37 9.35
N PHE A 58 23.98 13.34 9.85
CA PHE A 58 23.69 13.46 11.26
C PHE A 58 24.28 12.31 12.09
N LEU A 59 24.11 11.06 11.65
CA LEU A 59 24.65 9.87 12.33
C LEU A 59 26.19 9.86 12.30
N ILE A 60 26.82 10.29 11.19
CA ILE A 60 28.28 10.46 11.10
C ILE A 60 28.76 11.55 12.07
N TYR A 61 28.02 12.68 12.20
CA TYR A 61 28.33 13.69 13.19
C TYR A 61 28.32 13.14 14.61
N TYR A 62 27.31 12.35 14.99
CA TYR A 62 27.24 11.73 16.31
C TYR A 62 28.36 10.71 16.55
N SER A 63 28.68 9.91 15.52
CA SER A 63 29.80 8.97 15.53
C SER A 63 31.12 9.69 15.86
N ASN A 64 31.43 10.74 15.13
CA ASN A 64 32.70 11.46 15.28
C ASN A 64 32.79 12.30 16.58
N THR A 65 31.65 12.84 17.03
CA THR A 65 31.64 13.76 18.18
C THR A 65 31.55 13.02 19.51
N PHE A 66 30.87 11.87 19.56
CA PHE A 66 30.49 11.25 20.83
C PHE A 66 30.93 9.77 20.97
N CYS A 67 31.45 9.13 19.90
CA CYS A 67 31.87 7.71 19.92
C CYS A 67 33.39 7.51 19.78
N ASP A 68 34.20 8.35 20.44
CA ASP A 68 35.67 8.24 20.54
C ASP A 68 36.42 8.09 19.20
N GLY A 69 35.88 8.65 18.11
CA GLY A 69 36.56 8.79 16.80
C GLY A 69 36.95 7.47 16.12
N LYS A 70 36.26 6.38 16.40
CA LYS A 70 36.53 5.10 15.73
C LYS A 70 36.13 5.17 14.26
N ARG A 71 37.12 5.27 13.36
CA ARG A 71 36.93 5.28 11.90
C ARG A 71 36.04 4.14 11.36
N GLY A 72 35.93 3.03 12.10
CA GLY A 72 35.10 1.89 11.73
C GLY A 72 33.59 2.20 11.72
N LEU A 73 33.08 3.02 12.63
CA LEU A 73 31.65 3.35 12.68
C LEU A 73 31.22 4.23 11.50
N ASP A 74 32.04 5.20 11.12
CA ASP A 74 31.76 6.06 9.94
C ASP A 74 31.74 5.25 8.65
N GLN A 75 32.69 4.32 8.51
CA GLN A 75 32.73 3.44 7.35
C GLN A 75 31.51 2.50 7.35
N PHE A 76 31.09 1.99 8.51
CA PHE A 76 29.89 1.19 8.66
C PHE A 76 28.64 1.99 8.22
N ILE A 77 28.45 3.22 8.70
CA ILE A 77 27.34 4.09 8.31
C ILE A 77 27.37 4.34 6.80
N ASN A 78 28.53 4.72 6.25
CA ASN A 78 28.70 5.01 4.83
C ASN A 78 28.32 3.82 3.94
N ASN A 79 28.77 2.61 4.29
CA ASN A 79 28.47 1.39 3.53
C ASN A 79 26.98 1.07 3.55
N HIS A 80 26.35 1.10 4.72
CA HIS A 80 24.92 0.78 4.86
C HIS A 80 24.04 1.81 4.15
N PHE A 81 24.34 3.10 4.27
CA PHE A 81 23.61 4.14 3.53
C PHE A 81 23.83 4.02 2.02
N GLY A 82 25.04 3.62 1.58
CA GLY A 82 25.28 3.31 0.17
C GLY A 82 24.38 2.19 -0.35
N GLU A 83 24.09 1.17 0.47
CA GLU A 83 23.14 0.11 0.14
C GLU A 83 21.69 0.62 0.19
N ILE A 84 21.30 1.39 1.22
CA ILE A 84 19.97 1.99 1.34
C ILE A 84 19.63 2.84 0.09
N PHE A 85 20.55 3.69 -0.37
CA PHE A 85 20.35 4.49 -1.59
C PHE A 85 20.12 3.60 -2.82
N LYS A 86 20.90 2.52 -2.97
CA LYS A 86 20.71 1.56 -4.07
C LYS A 86 19.36 0.85 -3.99
N ILE A 87 18.95 0.43 -2.80
CA ILE A 87 17.65 -0.21 -2.57
C ILE A 87 16.52 0.78 -2.88
N PHE A 88 16.60 2.00 -2.36
CA PHE A 88 15.58 3.02 -2.62
C PHE A 88 15.47 3.37 -4.12
N ALA A 89 16.58 3.44 -4.83
CA ALA A 89 16.56 3.63 -6.28
C ALA A 89 15.84 2.48 -7.01
N LYS A 90 15.96 1.22 -6.54
CA LYS A 90 15.19 0.07 -7.06
C LYS A 90 13.70 0.20 -6.71
N ILE A 91 13.35 0.59 -5.48
CA ILE A 91 11.97 0.85 -5.05
C ILE A 91 11.32 1.89 -5.97
N LYS A 92 11.98 3.01 -6.22
CA LYS A 92 11.49 4.10 -7.11
C LYS A 92 11.31 3.65 -8.57
N LYS A 93 12.04 2.64 -9.00
CA LYS A 93 11.92 2.04 -10.35
C LYS A 93 10.91 0.90 -10.41
N SER A 94 10.40 0.44 -9.28
CA SER A 94 9.39 -0.61 -9.27
C SER A 94 8.12 -0.15 -9.97
N ASP A 95 7.58 -1.02 -10.80
CA ASP A 95 6.36 -0.81 -11.55
C ASP A 95 5.13 -0.62 -10.65
N HIS A 96 5.20 -1.16 -9.43
CA HIS A 96 4.09 -1.20 -8.49
C HIS A 96 4.11 -0.04 -7.49
N ILE A 97 5.20 0.73 -7.39
CA ILE A 97 5.34 1.73 -6.34
C ILE A 97 4.26 2.82 -6.37
N SER A 98 3.85 3.26 -7.56
CA SER A 98 2.81 4.27 -7.70
C SER A 98 1.43 3.77 -7.24
N SER A 99 1.17 2.47 -7.39
CA SER A 99 -0.08 1.83 -6.96
C SER A 99 -0.09 1.50 -5.46
N VAL A 100 1.06 1.13 -4.91
CA VAL A 100 1.23 0.70 -3.51
C VAL A 100 1.47 1.89 -2.57
N GLY A 101 2.41 2.76 -2.92
CA GLY A 101 2.82 3.91 -2.09
C GLY A 101 2.18 5.23 -2.49
N GLY A 102 1.51 5.25 -3.66
CA GLY A 102 0.94 6.45 -4.23
C GLY A 102 1.90 7.27 -5.10
N PRO A 103 1.38 8.25 -5.84
CA PRO A 103 2.16 8.99 -6.85
C PRO A 103 3.24 9.91 -6.26
N LYS A 104 3.12 10.26 -4.98
CA LYS A 104 4.06 11.14 -4.27
C LYS A 104 4.98 10.38 -3.31
N PHE A 105 5.01 9.04 -3.41
CA PHE A 105 5.84 8.21 -2.53
C PHE A 105 7.31 8.62 -2.55
N ASP A 106 7.89 8.79 -1.38
CA ASP A 106 9.29 9.21 -1.21
C ASP A 106 10.00 8.45 -0.07
N GLU A 107 11.24 8.82 0.18
CA GLU A 107 12.07 8.22 1.22
C GLU A 107 11.53 8.49 2.64
N GLY A 108 10.80 9.59 2.81
CA GLY A 108 10.17 9.96 4.08
C GLY A 108 9.04 9.04 4.46
N ASP A 109 8.36 8.41 3.49
CA ASP A 109 7.32 7.42 3.78
C ASP A 109 7.91 6.18 4.45
N ILE A 110 8.97 5.59 3.86
CA ILE A 110 9.63 4.42 4.44
C ILE A 110 10.24 4.77 5.79
N PHE A 111 10.85 5.94 5.93
CA PHE A 111 11.41 6.40 7.19
C PHE A 111 10.36 6.49 8.30
N ARG A 112 9.15 6.99 7.99
CA ARG A 112 8.03 7.06 8.94
C ARG A 112 7.49 5.67 9.30
N TYR A 113 7.37 4.75 8.33
CA TYR A 113 6.97 3.37 8.61
C TYR A 113 7.98 2.67 9.51
N HIS A 114 9.27 2.84 9.24
CA HIS A 114 10.35 2.32 10.05
C HIS A 114 10.28 2.87 11.49
N ALA A 115 10.19 4.19 11.64
CA ALA A 115 10.14 4.85 12.95
C ALA A 115 8.93 4.41 13.78
N GLY A 116 7.78 4.17 13.14
CA GLY A 116 6.56 3.68 13.78
C GLY A 116 6.61 2.21 14.20
N SER A 117 7.62 1.46 13.78
CA SER A 117 7.75 0.01 14.00
C SER A 117 8.95 -0.40 14.84
N GLN A 118 9.70 0.56 15.40
CA GLN A 118 10.92 0.27 16.14
C GLN A 118 10.70 0.24 17.65
N ARG A 119 11.37 -0.72 18.29
CA ARG A 119 11.54 -0.78 19.73
C ARG A 119 13.02 -1.06 20.01
N PHE A 120 13.73 -0.07 20.48
CA PHE A 120 15.06 -0.23 21.05
C PHE A 120 14.93 -0.31 22.58
N ASP A 121 15.87 -0.97 23.27
CA ASP A 121 15.91 -1.18 24.72
C ASP A 121 15.41 0.05 25.51
N GLY A 122 14.19 -0.01 26.04
CA GLY A 122 13.55 1.06 26.83
C GLY A 122 13.14 2.30 26.02
N ILE A 123 13.26 2.29 24.70
CA ILE A 123 12.86 3.39 23.82
C ILE A 123 11.53 3.06 23.19
N GLU A 124 10.50 3.75 23.55
CA GLU A 124 9.24 3.75 22.84
C GLU A 124 9.40 4.45 21.48
N PHE A 125 8.53 4.10 20.55
CA PHE A 125 8.52 4.50 19.14
C PHE A 125 9.01 5.92 18.85
N LEU A 126 9.88 6.05 17.85
CA LEU A 126 10.35 7.34 17.34
C LEU A 126 9.27 8.08 16.55
N GLY A 127 8.20 7.40 16.13
CA GLY A 127 7.17 8.01 15.31
C GLY A 127 5.79 7.42 15.53
N HIS A 128 4.79 8.19 15.15
CA HIS A 128 3.42 7.80 14.96
C HIS A 128 3.07 8.03 13.49
N TYR A 129 2.11 7.29 12.92
CA TYR A 129 1.72 7.43 11.51
C TYR A 129 1.36 8.87 11.09
N ARG A 130 0.86 9.70 12.02
CA ARG A 130 0.58 11.13 11.79
C ARG A 130 1.80 12.03 11.98
N THR A 131 2.92 11.48 12.41
CA THR A 131 4.12 12.29 12.63
C THR A 131 4.72 12.64 11.27
N SER A 132 5.00 13.92 11.02
CA SER A 132 5.70 14.35 9.82
C SER A 132 7.13 13.79 9.78
N THR A 133 7.72 13.75 8.62
CA THR A 133 9.11 13.34 8.43
C THR A 133 10.07 14.17 9.29
N ASP A 134 9.88 15.49 9.33
CA ASP A 134 10.71 16.39 10.14
C ASP A 134 10.54 16.14 11.65
N SER A 135 9.29 15.95 12.10
CA SER A 135 9.03 15.61 13.52
C SER A 135 9.65 14.27 13.90
N THR A 136 9.62 13.27 13.01
CA THR A 136 10.26 11.97 13.22
C THR A 136 11.77 12.11 13.31
N TYR A 137 12.37 12.91 12.44
CA TYR A 137 13.79 13.21 12.46
C TYR A 137 14.22 13.92 13.76
N GLU A 138 13.49 14.93 14.21
CA GLU A 138 13.75 15.62 15.48
C GLU A 138 13.60 14.69 16.71
N LYS A 139 12.65 13.78 16.71
CA LYS A 139 12.53 12.76 17.77
C LYS A 139 13.76 11.86 17.81
N LEU A 140 14.28 11.41 16.67
CA LEU A 140 15.52 10.63 16.61
C LEU A 140 16.70 11.44 17.17
N LYS A 141 16.83 12.72 16.78
CA LYS A 141 17.87 13.61 17.31
C LYS A 141 17.81 13.74 18.83
N ASN A 142 16.62 13.95 19.37
CA ASN A 142 16.45 14.06 20.81
C ASN A 142 16.78 12.75 21.53
N LYS A 143 16.40 11.63 20.93
CA LYS A 143 16.72 10.30 21.47
C LYS A 143 18.21 10.04 21.54
N LEU A 144 18.95 10.36 20.48
CA LEU A 144 20.42 10.21 20.48
C LEU A 144 21.11 11.04 21.55
N LYS A 145 20.56 12.20 21.93
CA LYS A 145 21.07 13.01 23.05
C LYS A 145 20.87 12.36 24.44
N GLU A 146 19.82 11.55 24.59
CA GLU A 146 19.49 10.88 25.87
C GLU A 146 20.28 9.58 26.07
N ILE A 147 20.83 8.98 25.00
CA ILE A 147 21.57 7.71 25.06
C ILE A 147 22.93 7.95 25.74
N LYS A 148 23.26 7.09 26.69
CA LYS A 148 24.57 7.11 27.33
C LYS A 148 25.69 6.87 26.29
N LYS A 149 26.78 7.62 26.35
CA LYS A 149 27.92 7.50 25.40
C LYS A 149 28.37 6.05 25.18
N SER A 150 28.45 5.25 26.27
CA SER A 150 28.86 3.84 26.19
C SER A 150 27.90 2.93 25.39
N LYS A 151 26.66 3.37 25.12
CA LYS A 151 25.65 2.64 24.34
C LYS A 151 25.41 3.26 22.96
N LEU A 152 25.97 4.43 22.69
CA LEU A 152 25.63 5.21 21.48
C LEU A 152 26.12 4.51 20.22
N GLU A 153 27.35 3.95 20.21
CA GLU A 153 27.89 3.22 19.07
C GLU A 153 27.01 2.02 18.71
N SER A 154 26.68 1.17 19.69
CA SER A 154 25.82 -0.01 19.46
C SER A 154 24.43 0.37 19.02
N PHE A 155 23.89 1.46 19.54
CA PHE A 155 22.59 2.00 19.10
C PHE A 155 22.64 2.43 17.61
N ILE A 156 23.66 3.21 17.20
CA ILE A 156 23.81 3.67 15.82
C ILE A 156 23.95 2.47 14.87
N GLN A 157 24.78 1.49 15.22
CA GLN A 157 24.94 0.26 14.44
C GLN A 157 23.63 -0.49 14.27
N SER A 158 22.92 -0.74 15.37
CA SER A 158 21.62 -1.43 15.35
C SER A 158 20.58 -0.66 14.54
N TYR A 159 20.51 0.66 14.73
CA TYR A 159 19.58 1.52 14.01
C TYR A 159 19.81 1.50 12.50
N VAL A 160 21.06 1.67 12.07
CA VAL A 160 21.42 1.70 10.64
C VAL A 160 21.20 0.34 9.97
N SER A 161 21.57 -0.74 10.66
CA SER A 161 21.32 -2.11 10.17
C SER A 161 19.84 -2.39 10.01
N ASP A 162 19.04 -2.03 11.02
CA ASP A 162 17.60 -2.24 11.01
C ASP A 162 16.92 -1.37 9.92
N LEU A 163 17.34 -0.12 9.76
CA LEU A 163 16.85 0.73 8.67
C LEU A 163 17.12 0.10 7.29
N LYS A 164 18.33 -0.39 7.06
CA LYS A 164 18.67 -1.09 5.81
C LYS A 164 17.78 -2.31 5.57
N ASN A 165 17.61 -3.16 6.59
CA ASN A 165 16.76 -4.34 6.51
C ASN A 165 15.29 -3.96 6.22
N PHE A 166 14.83 -2.85 6.77
CA PHE A 166 13.48 -2.35 6.52
C PHE A 166 13.27 -1.90 5.06
N TYR A 167 14.24 -1.18 4.49
CA TYR A 167 14.22 -0.82 3.07
C TYR A 167 14.25 -2.06 2.16
N GLN A 168 15.09 -3.04 2.50
CA GLN A 168 15.18 -4.29 1.74
C GLN A 168 13.87 -5.07 1.80
N ALA A 169 13.28 -5.25 2.97
CA ALA A 169 12.02 -5.98 3.14
C ALA A 169 10.85 -5.29 2.41
N PHE A 170 10.86 -3.96 2.33
CA PHE A 170 9.86 -3.24 1.52
C PHE A 170 10.06 -3.50 0.02
N LEU A 171 11.30 -3.51 -0.47
CA LEU A 171 11.60 -3.89 -1.87
C LEU A 171 11.20 -5.33 -2.16
N ASP A 172 11.48 -6.25 -1.23
CA ASP A 172 11.11 -7.67 -1.37
C ASP A 172 9.58 -7.83 -1.42
N LEU A 173 8.84 -7.10 -0.59
CA LEU A 173 7.37 -7.09 -0.62
C LEU A 173 6.83 -6.58 -1.98
N LEU A 174 7.43 -5.54 -2.55
CA LEU A 174 7.07 -5.06 -3.90
C LEU A 174 7.38 -6.11 -4.97
N SER A 175 8.52 -6.81 -4.86
CA SER A 175 8.92 -7.85 -5.81
C SER A 175 8.02 -9.09 -5.74
N GLU A 176 7.46 -9.40 -4.57
CA GLU A 176 6.53 -10.50 -4.38
C GLU A 176 5.19 -10.30 -5.10
N ILE A 177 4.81 -9.08 -5.43
CA ILE A 177 3.62 -8.81 -6.24
C ILE A 177 3.68 -9.59 -7.57
N ASP A 178 4.87 -9.74 -8.14
CA ASP A 178 5.07 -10.44 -9.41
C ASP A 178 5.21 -11.96 -9.28
N THR A 179 5.28 -12.50 -8.08
CA THR A 179 5.55 -13.93 -7.84
C THR A 179 4.53 -14.62 -6.93
N ASN A 180 3.73 -13.84 -6.19
CA ASN A 180 2.75 -14.37 -5.24
C ASN A 180 1.35 -13.81 -5.52
N PRO A 181 0.35 -14.66 -5.87
CA PRO A 181 -1.01 -14.20 -6.17
C PRO A 181 -1.71 -13.57 -4.97
N THR A 182 -1.41 -13.99 -3.73
CA THR A 182 -1.97 -13.37 -2.52
C THR A 182 -1.43 -11.95 -2.35
N THR A 183 -0.11 -11.78 -2.49
CA THR A 183 0.52 -10.45 -2.41
C THR A 183 -0.03 -9.52 -3.49
N LEU A 184 -0.16 -10.00 -4.74
CA LEU A 184 -0.76 -9.23 -5.82
C LEU A 184 -2.19 -8.79 -5.48
N LYS A 185 -3.06 -9.72 -5.03
CA LYS A 185 -4.44 -9.41 -4.66
C LYS A 185 -4.51 -8.37 -3.54
N VAL A 186 -3.73 -8.53 -2.48
CA VAL A 186 -3.76 -7.65 -1.33
C VAL A 186 -3.20 -6.27 -1.64
N MET A 187 -2.08 -6.21 -2.35
CA MET A 187 -1.38 -4.95 -2.63
C MET A 187 -2.02 -4.15 -3.76
N LEU A 188 -2.42 -4.79 -4.85
CA LEU A 188 -2.92 -4.10 -6.04
C LEU A 188 -4.44 -4.12 -6.19
N ILE A 189 -5.11 -5.22 -5.84
CA ILE A 189 -6.56 -5.32 -6.00
C ILE A 189 -7.28 -4.78 -4.78
N ASN A 190 -6.92 -5.21 -3.57
CA ASN A 190 -7.45 -4.62 -2.34
C ASN A 190 -6.94 -3.21 -2.11
N ARG A 191 -5.69 -2.90 -2.52
CA ARG A 191 -5.01 -1.64 -2.20
C ARG A 191 -4.98 -1.42 -0.69
N ILE A 192 -4.27 -2.29 0.00
CA ILE A 192 -4.15 -2.25 1.46
C ILE A 192 -3.70 -0.87 1.93
N ASN A 193 -4.30 -0.39 3.04
CA ASN A 193 -3.96 0.91 3.57
C ASN A 193 -2.49 0.97 4.02
N PRO A 194 -1.72 2.00 3.61
CA PRO A 194 -0.31 2.15 3.97
C PRO A 194 -0.02 2.17 5.48
N LEU A 195 -1.01 2.42 6.32
CA LEU A 195 -0.87 2.35 7.78
C LEU A 195 -0.45 0.96 8.29
N PHE A 196 -0.67 -0.09 7.49
CA PHE A 196 -0.25 -1.45 7.84
C PHE A 196 1.19 -1.77 7.45
N PHE A 197 1.88 -0.92 6.67
CA PHE A 197 3.22 -1.23 6.17
C PHE A 197 4.27 -1.39 7.27
N ASN A 198 4.14 -0.65 8.38
CA ASN A 198 5.01 -0.84 9.53
C ASN A 198 4.95 -2.30 10.05
N SER A 199 3.76 -2.87 10.18
CA SER A 199 3.56 -4.26 10.64
C SER A 199 3.94 -5.28 9.57
N LEU A 200 3.52 -5.08 8.33
CA LEU A 200 3.82 -5.98 7.21
C LEU A 200 5.33 -6.13 6.98
N ILE A 201 6.05 -5.00 6.99
CA ILE A 201 7.50 -5.01 6.76
C ILE A 201 8.23 -5.67 7.94
N ARG A 202 7.78 -5.45 9.19
CA ARG A 202 8.36 -6.14 10.35
C ARG A 202 8.15 -7.65 10.31
N LEU A 203 6.95 -8.10 9.98
CA LEU A 203 6.72 -9.53 9.76
C LEU A 203 7.60 -10.10 8.65
N LYS A 204 7.81 -9.33 7.58
CA LYS A 204 8.69 -9.73 6.47
C LYS A 204 10.15 -9.86 6.90
N ILE A 205 10.69 -8.90 7.65
CA ILE A 205 12.04 -8.94 8.22
C ILE A 205 12.25 -10.20 9.07
N ASN A 206 11.24 -10.61 9.83
CA ASN A 206 11.29 -11.74 10.72
C ASN A 206 10.91 -13.09 10.06
N ASN A 207 10.65 -13.10 8.75
CA ASN A 207 10.15 -14.26 7.98
C ASN A 207 8.83 -14.84 8.55
N GLU A 208 7.98 -13.98 9.10
CA GLU A 208 6.69 -14.33 9.71
C GLU A 208 5.49 -13.96 8.84
N LEU A 209 5.70 -13.27 7.70
CA LEU A 209 4.63 -12.87 6.78
C LEU A 209 4.32 -14.02 5.83
N ASP A 210 3.25 -14.74 6.11
CA ASP A 210 2.68 -15.77 5.24
C ASP A 210 1.37 -15.30 4.60
N ASP A 211 0.85 -16.07 3.65
CA ASP A 211 -0.37 -15.77 2.91
C ASP A 211 -1.60 -15.63 3.81
N GLU A 212 -1.69 -16.45 4.88
CA GLU A 212 -2.81 -16.36 5.84
C GLU A 212 -2.79 -15.04 6.59
N THR A 213 -1.62 -14.65 7.07
CA THR A 213 -1.43 -13.38 7.77
C THR A 213 -1.72 -12.20 6.84
N LEU A 214 -1.24 -12.27 5.58
CA LEU A 214 -1.50 -11.23 4.59
C LEU A 214 -2.99 -11.10 4.25
N LYS A 215 -3.72 -12.20 4.12
CA LYS A 215 -5.18 -12.21 3.97
C LYS A 215 -5.89 -11.64 5.21
N LEU A 216 -5.39 -11.93 6.41
CA LEU A 216 -5.96 -11.37 7.64
C LEU A 216 -5.79 -9.84 7.67
N PHE A 217 -4.65 -9.31 7.22
CA PHE A 217 -4.48 -7.87 7.03
C PHE A 217 -5.47 -7.28 6.04
N ALA A 218 -5.70 -7.94 4.90
CA ALA A 218 -6.69 -7.47 3.92
C ALA A 218 -8.11 -7.43 4.51
N LYS A 219 -8.51 -8.47 5.25
CA LYS A 219 -9.79 -8.51 5.95
C LYS A 219 -9.92 -7.40 7.00
N THR A 220 -8.85 -7.18 7.78
CA THR A 220 -8.79 -6.11 8.79
C THR A 220 -8.88 -4.73 8.14
N ASP A 221 -8.18 -4.52 7.03
CA ASP A 221 -8.23 -3.29 6.24
C ASP A 221 -9.65 -3.01 5.70
N ILE A 222 -10.32 -4.05 5.21
CA ILE A 222 -11.70 -3.93 4.73
C ILE A 222 -12.62 -3.52 5.87
N VAL A 223 -12.54 -4.16 7.02
CA VAL A 223 -13.35 -3.81 8.18
C VAL A 223 -13.05 -2.38 8.64
N PHE A 224 -11.78 -2.01 8.81
CA PHE A 224 -11.40 -0.72 9.39
C PHE A 224 -11.68 0.47 8.48
N PHE A 225 -11.34 0.36 7.20
CA PHE A 225 -11.24 1.53 6.32
C PHE A 225 -12.22 1.53 5.16
N LYS A 226 -12.81 0.39 4.83
CA LYS A 226 -13.61 0.25 3.60
C LYS A 226 -15.08 -0.03 3.88
N ALA A 227 -15.38 -0.96 4.77
CA ALA A 227 -16.77 -1.31 5.14
C ALA A 227 -17.31 -0.45 6.29
N THR A 228 -16.44 -0.04 7.22
CA THR A 228 -16.79 0.85 8.32
C THR A 228 -15.80 2.02 8.35
N ARG A 229 -16.27 3.22 8.64
CA ARG A 229 -15.38 4.39 8.73
C ARG A 229 -14.73 4.42 10.10
N ASN A 230 -13.62 3.72 10.25
CA ASN A 230 -12.97 3.59 11.53
C ASN A 230 -11.76 4.51 11.71
N ILE A 231 -11.28 4.59 12.96
CA ILE A 231 -10.23 5.50 13.38
C ILE A 231 -8.86 4.86 13.07
N GLU A 232 -7.97 5.62 12.44
CA GLU A 232 -6.59 5.23 12.08
C GLU A 232 -5.76 4.72 13.26
N SER A 233 -6.08 5.12 14.50
CA SER A 233 -5.40 4.66 15.72
C SER A 233 -5.47 3.14 15.91
N LYS A 234 -6.52 2.48 15.42
CA LYS A 234 -6.64 1.01 15.49
C LYS A 234 -5.51 0.31 14.74
N ALA A 235 -5.14 0.77 13.54
CA ALA A 235 -4.03 0.21 12.78
C ALA A 235 -2.68 0.37 13.51
N TYR A 236 -2.51 1.46 14.25
CA TYR A 236 -1.30 1.68 15.03
C TYR A 236 -1.18 0.74 16.23
N ASN A 237 -2.29 0.35 16.87
CA ASN A 237 -2.27 -0.61 17.96
C ASN A 237 -1.77 -1.99 17.53
N LEU A 238 -1.92 -2.34 16.27
CA LEU A 238 -1.47 -3.64 15.74
C LEU A 238 0.04 -3.81 15.83
N ILE A 239 0.82 -2.79 15.46
CA ILE A 239 2.29 -2.87 15.58
C ILE A 239 2.73 -2.93 17.05
N HIS A 240 2.04 -2.25 17.95
CA HIS A 240 2.31 -2.37 19.39
C HIS A 240 2.06 -3.78 19.92
N ALA A 241 0.96 -4.41 19.48
CA ALA A 241 0.64 -5.78 19.86
C ALA A 241 1.71 -6.76 19.34
N TYR A 242 2.14 -6.57 18.08
CA TYR A 242 3.24 -7.35 17.48
C TYR A 242 4.53 -7.23 18.29
N LEU A 243 4.95 -6.02 18.60
CA LEU A 243 6.22 -5.78 19.31
C LEU A 243 6.20 -6.27 20.77
N LYS A 244 5.00 -6.41 21.36
CA LYS A 244 4.85 -6.95 22.73
C LYS A 244 4.75 -8.47 22.77
N LYS A 245 4.04 -9.10 21.83
CA LYS A 245 3.60 -10.50 21.89
C LYS A 245 3.86 -11.27 20.57
N GLY A 246 4.61 -10.69 19.63
CA GLY A 246 4.86 -11.31 18.32
C GLY A 246 3.63 -11.45 17.44
N LYS A 247 3.71 -12.33 16.45
CA LYS A 247 2.66 -12.59 15.45
C LYS A 247 1.32 -12.97 16.06
N GLU A 248 1.27 -13.77 17.10
CA GLU A 248 0.03 -14.18 17.76
C GLU A 248 -0.65 -13.00 18.49
N GLY A 249 0.16 -12.10 19.10
CA GLY A 249 -0.37 -10.88 19.69
C GLY A 249 -0.99 -9.94 18.65
N LEU A 250 -0.35 -9.84 17.49
CA LEU A 250 -0.88 -9.09 16.35
C LEU A 250 -2.21 -9.64 15.86
N LYS A 251 -2.30 -10.96 15.62
CA LYS A 251 -3.53 -11.63 15.18
C LYS A 251 -4.67 -11.44 16.18
N SER A 252 -4.38 -11.64 17.46
CA SER A 252 -5.36 -11.44 18.53
C SER A 252 -5.88 -10.00 18.60
N GLU A 253 -5.00 -9.02 18.39
CA GLU A 253 -5.37 -7.61 18.35
C GLU A 253 -6.23 -7.26 17.13
N MET A 254 -5.91 -7.79 15.95
CA MET A 254 -6.74 -7.64 14.74
C MET A 254 -8.17 -8.13 14.99
N ILE A 255 -8.30 -9.31 15.56
CA ILE A 255 -9.59 -9.93 15.87
C ILE A 255 -10.35 -9.08 16.91
N ALA A 256 -9.69 -8.71 18.00
CA ALA A 256 -10.30 -7.93 19.06
C ALA A 256 -10.82 -6.57 18.58
N GLN A 257 -10.04 -5.87 17.76
CA GLN A 257 -10.43 -4.55 17.25
C GLN A 257 -11.49 -4.59 16.14
N CYS A 258 -11.63 -5.71 15.41
CA CYS A 258 -12.68 -5.88 14.42
C CYS A 258 -14.01 -6.30 15.02
N ARG A 259 -14.05 -6.81 16.25
CA ARG A 259 -15.21 -7.50 16.86
C ARG A 259 -16.53 -6.72 16.76
N ASP A 260 -16.52 -5.44 17.04
CA ASP A 260 -17.76 -4.65 17.03
C ASP A 260 -18.16 -4.24 15.61
N ASP A 261 -17.19 -3.95 14.78
CA ASP A 261 -17.39 -3.47 13.41
C ASP A 261 -17.83 -4.58 12.46
N ILE A 262 -17.42 -5.81 12.75
CA ILE A 262 -17.76 -6.98 11.94
C ILE A 262 -19.27 -7.26 11.87
N LYS A 263 -20.05 -6.77 12.83
CA LYS A 263 -21.52 -6.91 12.85
C LYS A 263 -22.17 -6.13 11.72
N LEU A 264 -21.57 -5.00 11.32
CA LEU A 264 -22.10 -4.11 10.28
C LEU A 264 -21.40 -4.30 8.93
N ALA A 265 -20.15 -4.78 8.93
CA ALA A 265 -19.35 -4.87 7.72
C ALA A 265 -20.00 -5.71 6.60
N PRO A 266 -20.55 -6.91 6.82
CA PRO A 266 -21.17 -7.71 5.76
C PRO A 266 -22.34 -6.99 5.08
N SER A 267 -23.25 -6.41 5.83
CA SER A 267 -24.39 -5.66 5.29
C SER A 267 -23.93 -4.43 4.49
N ASN A 268 -22.95 -3.68 5.00
CA ASN A 268 -22.39 -2.51 4.30
C ASN A 268 -21.70 -2.92 2.99
N LEU A 269 -20.95 -4.04 2.98
CA LEU A 269 -20.27 -4.55 1.80
C LEU A 269 -21.24 -5.01 0.70
N VAL A 270 -22.42 -5.46 1.08
CA VAL A 270 -23.47 -5.80 0.12
C VAL A 270 -24.23 -4.56 -0.34
N LYS A 271 -24.66 -3.70 0.59
CA LYS A 271 -25.54 -2.57 0.30
C LYS A 271 -24.87 -1.44 -0.48
N TYR A 272 -23.61 -1.17 -0.19
CA TYR A 272 -22.86 -0.03 -0.76
C TYR A 272 -21.73 -0.49 -1.67
N ALA A 273 -21.83 -1.67 -2.25
CA ALA A 273 -20.76 -2.35 -2.96
C ALA A 273 -20.12 -1.52 -4.06
N PHE A 274 -20.89 -0.76 -4.84
CA PHE A 274 -20.40 0.09 -5.92
C PHE A 274 -19.40 1.16 -5.45
N ASN A 275 -19.63 1.71 -4.26
CA ASN A 275 -18.83 2.80 -3.71
C ASN A 275 -17.59 2.33 -2.92
N LEU A 276 -17.37 1.02 -2.82
CA LEU A 276 -16.31 0.45 -1.99
C LEU A 276 -15.09 0.06 -2.81
N SER A 277 -13.95 0.63 -2.47
CA SER A 277 -12.66 0.35 -3.14
C SER A 277 -12.22 -1.11 -3.05
N CYS A 278 -12.78 -1.91 -2.13
CA CYS A 278 -12.50 -3.33 -1.97
C CYS A 278 -13.42 -4.25 -2.79
N PHE A 279 -14.35 -3.70 -3.58
CA PHE A 279 -15.31 -4.52 -4.35
C PHE A 279 -14.61 -5.61 -5.17
N HIS A 280 -13.62 -5.25 -5.97
CA HIS A 280 -12.89 -6.20 -6.79
C HIS A 280 -12.22 -7.29 -5.97
N TYR A 281 -11.58 -6.95 -4.86
CA TYR A 281 -10.92 -7.92 -3.99
C TYR A 281 -11.93 -8.96 -3.45
N ILE A 282 -13.06 -8.48 -2.91
CA ILE A 282 -14.13 -9.34 -2.38
C ILE A 282 -14.75 -10.19 -3.50
N PHE A 283 -14.98 -9.61 -4.67
CA PHE A 283 -15.48 -10.32 -5.83
C PHE A 283 -14.55 -11.48 -6.23
N PHE A 284 -13.22 -11.24 -6.29
CA PHE A 284 -12.25 -12.28 -6.62
C PHE A 284 -12.14 -13.36 -5.55
N GLU A 285 -12.14 -12.98 -4.28
CA GLU A 285 -12.10 -13.95 -3.17
C GLU A 285 -13.32 -14.88 -3.12
N LYS A 286 -14.49 -14.41 -3.57
CA LYS A 286 -15.69 -15.24 -3.63
C LYS A 286 -15.78 -16.07 -4.92
N ASN A 287 -15.54 -15.44 -6.07
CA ASN A 287 -15.98 -15.98 -7.35
C ASN A 287 -14.84 -16.49 -8.25
N CYS A 288 -13.59 -16.19 -7.91
CA CYS A 288 -12.44 -16.41 -8.81
C CYS A 288 -11.24 -17.00 -8.05
N GLN A 289 -11.49 -17.95 -7.13
CA GLN A 289 -10.43 -18.59 -6.33
C GLN A 289 -9.50 -19.45 -7.20
N GLU A 290 -9.98 -19.92 -8.33
CA GLU A 290 -9.21 -20.70 -9.31
C GLU A 290 -8.19 -19.89 -10.11
N MET A 291 -8.28 -18.56 -10.13
CA MET A 291 -7.37 -17.71 -10.89
C MET A 291 -5.97 -17.71 -10.29
N GLY A 292 -5.01 -18.19 -11.06
CA GLY A 292 -3.59 -18.14 -10.72
C GLY A 292 -2.96 -16.77 -10.96
N LEU A 293 -1.65 -16.69 -10.66
CA LEU A 293 -0.89 -15.46 -10.84
C LEU A 293 -0.92 -14.91 -12.26
N ASP A 294 -0.75 -15.78 -13.25
CA ASP A 294 -0.72 -15.38 -14.66
C ASP A 294 -2.06 -14.83 -15.15
N ASP A 295 -3.17 -15.40 -14.67
CA ASP A 295 -4.51 -14.88 -14.99
C ASP A 295 -4.75 -13.53 -14.36
N LEU A 296 -4.35 -13.35 -13.10
CA LEU A 296 -4.45 -12.06 -12.43
C LEU A 296 -3.60 -10.98 -13.12
N LYS A 297 -2.41 -11.32 -13.61
CA LYS A 297 -1.53 -10.39 -14.34
C LYS A 297 -2.16 -9.89 -15.64
N LYS A 298 -2.96 -10.70 -16.34
CA LYS A 298 -3.70 -10.26 -17.55
C LYS A 298 -4.66 -9.11 -17.26
N LEU A 299 -5.17 -9.03 -16.01
CA LEU A 299 -6.07 -7.96 -15.57
C LEU A 299 -5.34 -6.66 -15.18
N ILE A 300 -4.01 -6.64 -15.26
CA ILE A 300 -3.15 -5.51 -14.90
C ILE A 300 -2.25 -5.14 -16.10
N PRO A 301 -2.81 -4.85 -17.28
CA PRO A 301 -2.02 -4.49 -18.45
C PRO A 301 -1.29 -3.17 -18.22
N GLY A 302 0.01 -3.12 -18.57
CA GLY A 302 0.81 -1.91 -18.50
C GLY A 302 0.97 -1.34 -17.07
N LYS A 303 0.95 -2.21 -16.04
CA LYS A 303 1.19 -1.87 -14.63
C LYS A 303 0.04 -1.15 -13.91
N GLN A 304 -1.11 -1.03 -14.55
CA GLN A 304 -2.32 -0.44 -13.95
C GLN A 304 -3.45 -1.45 -13.93
N PHE A 305 -4.13 -1.50 -12.80
CA PHE A 305 -5.32 -2.31 -12.64
C PHE A 305 -6.42 -1.80 -13.57
N SER A 306 -6.87 -2.65 -14.50
CA SER A 306 -7.75 -2.28 -15.60
C SER A 306 -9.13 -2.91 -15.49
N LEU A 307 -9.69 -2.92 -14.27
CA LEU A 307 -11.05 -3.36 -14.02
C LEU A 307 -11.94 -2.19 -13.63
N ASP A 308 -13.20 -2.30 -14.01
CA ASP A 308 -14.29 -1.44 -13.55
C ASP A 308 -15.39 -2.27 -12.91
N ILE A 309 -16.26 -1.61 -12.15
CA ILE A 309 -17.48 -2.23 -11.61
C ILE A 309 -18.57 -2.04 -12.66
N GLU A 310 -19.06 -3.15 -13.18
CA GLU A 310 -20.13 -3.19 -14.18
C GLU A 310 -21.49 -3.47 -13.50
N HIS A 311 -22.51 -2.69 -13.88
CA HIS A 311 -23.90 -2.90 -13.49
C HIS A 311 -24.57 -3.87 -14.45
N ILE A 312 -25.00 -5.02 -13.96
CA ILE A 312 -25.70 -6.03 -14.78
C ILE A 312 -26.98 -5.44 -15.34
N ILE A 313 -27.86 -4.91 -14.47
CA ILE A 313 -29.01 -4.09 -14.86
C ILE A 313 -28.49 -2.66 -15.04
N PRO A 314 -28.56 -2.09 -16.24
CA PRO A 314 -27.92 -0.81 -16.53
C PRO A 314 -28.63 0.36 -15.85
N ILE A 315 -27.82 1.34 -15.40
CA ILE A 315 -28.29 2.54 -14.68
C ILE A 315 -29.18 3.43 -15.56
N ASN A 316 -29.05 3.38 -16.90
CA ASN A 316 -29.86 4.20 -17.79
C ASN A 316 -31.36 3.91 -17.68
N LEU A 317 -31.76 2.70 -17.25
CA LEU A 317 -33.17 2.39 -16.97
C LEU A 317 -33.77 3.36 -15.93
N LEU A 318 -32.94 3.89 -15.02
CA LEU A 318 -33.36 4.91 -14.05
C LEU A 318 -33.55 6.31 -14.67
N LYS A 319 -32.96 6.57 -15.84
CA LYS A 319 -32.99 7.90 -16.49
C LYS A 319 -34.13 8.04 -17.51
N LEU A 320 -34.60 6.93 -18.05
CA LEU A 320 -35.61 6.90 -19.12
C LEU A 320 -36.98 6.52 -18.53
N ASP A 321 -38.06 6.85 -19.26
CA ASP A 321 -39.42 6.36 -18.92
C ASP A 321 -39.58 4.89 -19.39
N ASN A 322 -38.90 3.98 -18.67
CA ASN A 322 -38.85 2.56 -18.99
C ASN A 322 -39.58 1.70 -17.96
N GLU A 323 -40.73 2.16 -17.46
CA GLU A 323 -41.50 1.39 -16.43
C GLU A 323 -41.80 -0.04 -16.87
N ILE A 324 -42.12 -0.25 -18.16
CA ILE A 324 -42.41 -1.60 -18.71
C ILE A 324 -41.17 -2.50 -18.61
N GLU A 325 -39.99 -2.02 -18.93
CA GLU A 325 -38.75 -2.82 -18.85
C GLU A 325 -38.37 -3.11 -17.39
N ILE A 326 -38.56 -2.14 -16.51
CA ILE A 326 -38.33 -2.26 -15.07
C ILE A 326 -39.27 -3.36 -14.48
N GLN A 327 -40.55 -3.34 -14.87
CA GLN A 327 -41.50 -4.35 -14.44
C GLN A 327 -41.25 -5.74 -15.01
N LYS A 328 -40.77 -5.87 -16.27
CA LYS A 328 -40.32 -7.14 -16.85
C LYS A 328 -39.14 -7.75 -16.06
N LEU A 329 -38.27 -6.94 -15.48
CA LEU A 329 -37.20 -7.38 -14.59
C LEU A 329 -37.67 -7.74 -13.17
N GLY A 330 -38.96 -7.57 -12.87
CA GLY A 330 -39.59 -7.92 -11.59
C GLY A 330 -39.52 -6.83 -10.53
N PHE A 331 -39.20 -5.59 -10.88
CA PHE A 331 -39.28 -4.44 -9.97
C PHE A 331 -40.65 -3.79 -10.07
N GLU A 332 -41.14 -3.23 -8.96
CA GLU A 332 -42.46 -2.57 -8.91
C GLU A 332 -42.45 -1.24 -9.68
N ASP A 333 -41.41 -0.47 -9.47
CA ASP A 333 -41.21 0.85 -10.08
C ASP A 333 -39.71 1.22 -10.13
N LYS A 334 -39.43 2.41 -10.59
CA LYS A 334 -38.08 2.98 -10.67
C LYS A 334 -37.40 3.10 -9.30
N LYS A 335 -38.16 3.48 -8.26
CA LYS A 335 -37.64 3.65 -6.90
C LYS A 335 -37.24 2.30 -6.29
N ASP A 336 -37.99 1.27 -6.59
CA ASP A 336 -37.69 -0.11 -6.19
C ASP A 336 -36.38 -0.58 -6.86
N LEU A 337 -36.17 -0.33 -8.15
CA LEU A 337 -34.92 -0.62 -8.84
C LEU A 337 -33.74 0.16 -8.24
N GLU A 338 -33.91 1.44 -7.94
CA GLU A 338 -32.88 2.32 -7.38
C GLU A 338 -32.29 1.76 -6.07
N ASN A 339 -33.13 1.14 -5.22
CA ASN A 339 -32.68 0.53 -3.97
C ASN A 339 -31.66 -0.61 -4.16
N TYR A 340 -31.59 -1.22 -5.33
CA TYR A 340 -30.72 -2.37 -5.62
C TYR A 340 -29.62 -2.08 -6.62
N THR A 341 -29.64 -0.94 -7.28
CA THR A 341 -28.70 -0.61 -8.39
C THR A 341 -27.26 -0.78 -7.98
N ASP A 342 -26.87 -0.23 -6.84
CA ASP A 342 -25.47 -0.21 -6.35
C ASP A 342 -25.14 -1.34 -5.37
N THR A 343 -26.07 -2.30 -5.21
CA THR A 343 -25.83 -3.46 -4.33
C THR A 343 -25.01 -4.53 -5.03
N TYR A 344 -24.29 -5.35 -4.24
CA TYR A 344 -23.42 -6.41 -4.77
C TYR A 344 -24.13 -7.32 -5.78
N GLY A 345 -25.40 -7.61 -5.55
CA GLY A 345 -26.19 -8.48 -6.42
C GLY A 345 -26.26 -8.02 -7.87
N ASN A 346 -26.25 -6.70 -8.09
CA ASN A 346 -26.30 -6.10 -9.45
C ASN A 346 -24.91 -5.86 -10.06
N LEU A 347 -23.82 -6.23 -9.38
CA LEU A 347 -22.48 -5.81 -9.77
C LEU A 347 -21.58 -7.01 -10.10
N ILE A 348 -20.66 -6.79 -11.06
CA ILE A 348 -19.54 -7.69 -11.37
C ILE A 348 -18.27 -6.88 -11.60
N SER A 349 -17.11 -7.52 -11.44
CA SER A 349 -15.84 -7.00 -11.94
C SER A 349 -15.71 -7.28 -13.41
N LEU A 350 -15.45 -6.27 -14.23
CA LEU A 350 -15.29 -6.43 -15.68
C LEU A 350 -14.09 -5.60 -16.16
N GLU A 351 -13.41 -6.08 -17.20
CA GLU A 351 -12.31 -5.36 -17.84
C GLU A 351 -12.83 -4.04 -18.43
N LYS A 352 -12.09 -2.93 -18.24
CA LYS A 352 -12.47 -1.59 -18.71
C LYS A 352 -12.93 -1.54 -20.17
N PRO A 353 -12.22 -2.16 -21.13
CA PRO A 353 -12.69 -2.17 -22.52
C PRO A 353 -14.02 -2.89 -22.72
N LEU A 354 -14.28 -3.95 -21.96
CA LEU A 354 -15.54 -4.68 -22.00
C LEU A 354 -16.65 -3.92 -21.29
N ASN A 355 -16.34 -3.31 -20.16
CA ASN A 355 -17.26 -2.45 -19.43
C ASN A 355 -17.75 -1.28 -20.30
N SER A 356 -16.83 -0.61 -21.00
CA SER A 356 -17.19 0.45 -21.95
C SER A 356 -18.07 -0.06 -23.11
N LYS A 357 -17.91 -1.30 -23.56
CA LYS A 357 -18.78 -1.92 -24.56
C LYS A 357 -20.14 -2.33 -24.00
N ALA A 358 -20.17 -2.82 -22.76
CA ALA A 358 -21.38 -3.24 -22.08
C ALA A 358 -22.30 -2.05 -21.74
N SER A 359 -21.74 -1.02 -21.10
CA SER A 359 -22.43 0.24 -20.81
C SER A 359 -23.93 0.08 -20.57
N ASP A 360 -24.76 0.75 -21.40
CA ASP A 360 -26.21 0.79 -21.29
C ASP A 360 -26.93 -0.30 -22.12
N LYS A 361 -26.21 -1.32 -22.56
CA LYS A 361 -26.78 -2.41 -23.35
C LYS A 361 -27.75 -3.27 -22.55
N ASP A 362 -28.65 -3.94 -23.26
CA ASP A 362 -29.57 -4.89 -22.65
C ASP A 362 -28.86 -6.18 -22.19
N LEU A 363 -29.58 -7.03 -21.46
CA LEU A 363 -29.03 -8.26 -20.89
C LEU A 363 -28.57 -9.28 -21.96
N TYR A 364 -29.17 -9.28 -23.15
CA TYR A 364 -28.80 -10.20 -24.22
C TYR A 364 -27.48 -9.79 -24.85
N GLU A 365 -27.30 -8.49 -25.10
CA GLU A 365 -26.04 -7.95 -25.63
C GLU A 365 -24.90 -8.08 -24.61
N LYS A 366 -25.19 -7.84 -23.32
CA LYS A 366 -24.20 -8.02 -22.24
C LYS A 366 -23.74 -9.48 -22.09
N ASP A 367 -24.62 -10.45 -22.31
CA ASP A 367 -24.26 -11.89 -22.28
C ASP A 367 -23.12 -12.20 -23.24
N GLU A 368 -23.19 -11.71 -24.47
CA GLU A 368 -22.14 -11.92 -25.47
C GLU A 368 -20.82 -11.20 -25.11
N ILE A 369 -20.91 -10.02 -24.50
CA ILE A 369 -19.73 -9.28 -24.04
C ILE A 369 -19.04 -10.01 -22.88
N TYR A 370 -19.80 -10.49 -21.89
CA TYR A 370 -19.26 -11.17 -20.70
C TYR A 370 -18.59 -12.50 -21.05
N LYS A 371 -19.03 -13.19 -22.10
CA LYS A 371 -18.35 -14.39 -22.63
C LYS A 371 -16.94 -14.12 -23.12
N SER A 372 -16.62 -12.88 -23.49
CA SER A 372 -15.28 -12.45 -23.92
C SER A 372 -14.34 -12.08 -22.78
N SER A 373 -14.82 -12.09 -21.52
CA SER A 373 -14.02 -11.71 -20.34
C SER A 373 -12.92 -12.72 -20.04
N GLU A 374 -11.76 -12.25 -19.60
CA GLU A 374 -10.69 -13.10 -19.03
C GLU A 374 -11.09 -13.66 -17.64
N ILE A 375 -12.11 -13.08 -17.00
CA ILE A 375 -12.59 -13.50 -15.69
C ILE A 375 -13.52 -14.73 -15.86
N PRO A 376 -13.15 -15.92 -15.35
CA PRO A 376 -13.93 -17.14 -15.56
C PRO A 376 -15.38 -17.08 -15.07
N PHE A 377 -15.61 -16.38 -13.96
CA PHE A 377 -16.96 -16.17 -13.43
C PHE A 377 -17.86 -15.47 -14.45
N ASN A 378 -17.39 -14.40 -15.10
CA ASN A 378 -18.19 -13.63 -16.05
C ASN A 378 -18.61 -14.48 -17.26
N ARG A 379 -17.72 -15.33 -17.78
CA ARG A 379 -18.01 -16.21 -18.91
C ARG A 379 -19.10 -17.25 -18.61
N ARG A 380 -19.23 -17.66 -17.34
CA ARG A 380 -20.20 -18.66 -16.87
C ARG A 380 -21.49 -18.03 -16.35
N PHE A 381 -21.49 -16.71 -16.15
CA PHE A 381 -22.62 -16.01 -15.54
C PHE A 381 -23.82 -15.94 -16.49
N ASN A 382 -24.99 -16.42 -16.05
CA ASN A 382 -26.21 -16.36 -16.85
C ASN A 382 -26.87 -14.98 -16.77
N VAL A 383 -26.52 -14.12 -17.70
CA VAL A 383 -27.05 -12.74 -17.76
C VAL A 383 -28.49 -12.70 -18.29
N LYS A 384 -28.83 -13.56 -19.25
CA LYS A 384 -30.15 -13.55 -19.91
C LYS A 384 -31.32 -13.82 -18.97
N GLY A 385 -31.09 -14.60 -17.93
CA GLY A 385 -32.10 -14.87 -16.89
C GLY A 385 -32.06 -13.92 -15.70
N PHE A 386 -31.27 -12.82 -15.78
CA PHE A 386 -31.06 -11.93 -14.66
C PHE A 386 -32.29 -11.04 -14.40
N ASN A 387 -32.73 -10.98 -13.16
CA ASN A 387 -33.89 -10.22 -12.71
C ASN A 387 -33.80 -9.89 -11.21
N LYS A 388 -34.79 -9.20 -10.65
CA LYS A 388 -34.85 -8.81 -9.22
C LYS A 388 -34.63 -10.00 -8.29
N LYS A 389 -35.26 -11.14 -8.58
CA LYS A 389 -35.13 -12.34 -7.73
C LYS A 389 -33.70 -12.83 -7.65
N VAL A 390 -33.04 -12.99 -8.80
CA VAL A 390 -31.62 -13.42 -8.90
C VAL A 390 -30.71 -12.41 -8.20
N LEU A 391 -30.98 -11.12 -8.36
CA LEU A 391 -30.22 -10.06 -7.71
C LEU A 391 -30.28 -10.17 -6.18
N ILE A 392 -31.48 -10.34 -5.63
CA ILE A 392 -31.69 -10.50 -4.19
C ILE A 392 -31.04 -11.80 -3.66
N GLU A 393 -31.15 -12.90 -4.41
CA GLU A 393 -30.50 -14.16 -4.07
C GLU A 393 -28.95 -13.95 -4.00
N ARG A 394 -28.34 -13.27 -4.96
CA ARG A 394 -26.90 -12.94 -4.93
C ARG A 394 -26.52 -12.07 -3.74
N ASN A 395 -27.32 -11.07 -3.38
CA ASN A 395 -27.08 -10.27 -2.18
C ASN A 395 -27.08 -11.14 -0.91
N ASN A 396 -28.08 -11.98 -0.76
CA ASN A 396 -28.23 -12.87 0.40
C ASN A 396 -27.10 -13.91 0.49
N GLU A 397 -26.71 -14.49 -0.64
CA GLU A 397 -25.59 -15.42 -0.71
C GLU A 397 -24.25 -14.73 -0.37
N MET A 398 -24.07 -13.50 -0.84
CA MET A 398 -22.88 -12.73 -0.53
C MET A 398 -22.79 -12.41 0.96
N GLU A 399 -23.87 -11.95 1.56
CA GLU A 399 -23.89 -11.63 2.99
C GLU A 399 -23.63 -12.89 3.84
N LYS A 400 -24.27 -14.02 3.52
CA LYS A 400 -24.01 -15.31 4.17
C LYS A 400 -22.55 -15.75 4.02
N TRP A 401 -21.96 -15.60 2.83
CA TRP A 401 -20.57 -15.96 2.59
C TRP A 401 -19.60 -15.05 3.36
N LEU A 402 -19.88 -13.75 3.42
CA LEU A 402 -19.09 -12.81 4.21
C LEU A 402 -19.08 -13.20 5.69
N ILE A 403 -20.26 -13.53 6.26
CA ILE A 403 -20.37 -13.90 7.68
C ILE A 403 -19.70 -15.25 7.95
N ASN A 404 -20.05 -16.28 7.18
CA ASN A 404 -19.72 -17.67 7.51
C ASN A 404 -18.37 -18.14 6.98
N THR A 405 -17.80 -17.41 6.00
CA THR A 405 -16.56 -17.83 5.32
C THR A 405 -15.49 -16.75 5.36
N PHE A 406 -15.78 -15.57 4.84
CA PHE A 406 -14.77 -14.54 4.67
C PHE A 406 -14.28 -13.97 6.02
N PHE A 407 -15.22 -13.64 6.90
CA PHE A 407 -14.92 -13.07 8.22
C PHE A 407 -14.99 -14.08 9.38
N LYS A 408 -15.01 -15.39 9.10
CA LYS A 408 -15.10 -16.42 10.14
C LYS A 408 -14.04 -16.26 11.24
N ASP A 409 -12.84 -15.80 10.86
CA ASP A 409 -11.71 -15.64 11.78
C ASP A 409 -11.97 -14.58 12.87
N PHE A 410 -12.86 -13.62 12.60
CA PHE A 410 -13.28 -12.58 13.55
C PHE A 410 -14.49 -12.96 14.40
N ALA A 411 -15.23 -14.00 14.01
CA ALA A 411 -16.43 -14.44 14.70
C ALA A 411 -16.16 -15.52 15.78
N ALA A 412 -14.98 -16.12 15.78
CA ALA A 412 -14.65 -17.33 16.56
C ALA A 412 -14.21 -17.06 18.01
N HIS A 413 -14.46 -15.86 18.58
CA HIS A 413 -14.07 -15.57 19.97
C HIS A 413 -15.12 -14.74 20.71
#